data_8e685159be9e2671738647625ca50aee
#
_entry.id   8e685159be9e2671738647625ca50aee
#
_cell.length_a   1.000
_cell.length_b   1.000
_cell.length_c   1.000
_cell.angle_alpha   90.00
_cell.angle_beta   90.00
_cell.angle_gamma   90.00
#
_symmetry.space_group_name_H-M   'P 1'
#
loop_
_entity.id
_entity.type
_entity.pdbx_description
1 polymer ?
#
loop_
_entity_poly.entity_id
_entity_poly.type
_entity_poly.pdbx_seq_one_letter_code
_entity_poly.pdbx_strand_id
1 'polypeptide(L)'
;MTPEYSAPETFRNLFLEESDYYSLGITLYELFCGKTPYADMTAEEIAQYTAVQTIPLPNSMPSELKDLISALTYYDITNRRKKNNPNRRWTYTEVDNWCNGVEQPIPGEGVVSTPKFPAYTFLGQKLGSIHEIVEQFSQNWEDGKKQVFRGVLSAFLKPCDPELANRVIDAEDEAAKGKNTDVVFFGLLYRLDPEYKAFCWKGKRFESITELGDYFLKAMKERTTVKDLLINEVMDNRLISAYVNNVCPDNKLLVEAARNIDDLEGHNKDTHSKILARSVAGYILSGKRVYNIDNQGFANTNELVRYAKSLLDEDLLKFENFCMKLMHSKNELDVNFEAWLIATGEGSKVLKWKEGL
;
A
#
# COMPACT_ATOMS: atom_id res chain seq x y z
N MET A 1 -23.51 -27.58 -30.37
CA MET A 1 -22.26 -27.17 -29.68
C MET A 1 -22.53 -27.37 -28.21
N THR A 2 -21.65 -28.09 -27.52
CA THR A 2 -21.77 -28.31 -26.08
C THR A 2 -21.02 -27.18 -25.38
N PRO A 3 -21.73 -26.26 -24.69
CA PRO A 3 -21.13 -25.02 -24.20
C PRO A 3 -19.90 -25.22 -23.32
N GLU A 4 -19.87 -26.23 -22.47
CA GLU A 4 -18.81 -26.52 -21.52
C GLU A 4 -17.43 -26.80 -22.15
N TYR A 5 -17.40 -27.25 -23.42
CA TYR A 5 -16.17 -27.54 -24.18
C TYR A 5 -15.85 -26.46 -25.20
N SER A 6 -16.69 -25.45 -25.28
CA SER A 6 -16.62 -24.46 -26.34
C SER A 6 -15.62 -23.38 -26.04
N ALA A 7 -14.74 -23.09 -26.99
CA ALA A 7 -13.77 -22.01 -26.90
C ALA A 7 -14.48 -20.62 -26.91
N PRO A 8 -13.90 -19.59 -26.26
CA PRO A 8 -14.50 -18.26 -26.14
C PRO A 8 -14.94 -17.64 -27.48
N GLU A 9 -14.15 -17.84 -28.52
CA GLU A 9 -14.43 -17.31 -29.86
C GLU A 9 -15.62 -17.97 -30.52
N THR A 10 -15.96 -19.21 -30.16
CA THR A 10 -17.10 -19.94 -30.79
C THR A 10 -18.44 -19.36 -30.35
N PHE A 11 -18.52 -18.73 -29.18
CA PHE A 11 -19.73 -17.98 -28.77
C PHE A 11 -19.99 -16.73 -29.62
N ARG A 12 -18.96 -16.29 -30.41
CA ARG A 12 -19.09 -15.22 -31.40
C ARG A 12 -19.16 -15.74 -32.83
N ASN A 13 -19.53 -17.02 -33.03
CA ASN A 13 -19.59 -17.70 -34.31
C ASN A 13 -18.24 -17.74 -35.06
N LEU A 14 -17.12 -17.70 -34.35
CA LEU A 14 -15.80 -17.84 -34.95
C LEU A 14 -15.24 -19.23 -34.60
N PHE A 15 -15.21 -20.11 -35.62
CA PHE A 15 -14.72 -21.50 -35.52
C PHE A 15 -13.35 -21.58 -36.17
N LEU A 16 -12.36 -21.96 -35.40
CA LEU A 16 -10.95 -22.00 -35.78
C LEU A 16 -10.33 -23.35 -35.41
N GLU A 17 -9.18 -23.67 -35.98
CA GLU A 17 -8.37 -24.82 -35.56
C GLU A 17 -8.07 -24.74 -34.06
N GLU A 18 -7.71 -23.55 -33.59
CA GLU A 18 -7.41 -23.28 -32.19
C GLU A 18 -8.60 -23.57 -31.25
N SER A 19 -9.82 -23.54 -31.76
CA SER A 19 -11.05 -23.87 -30.98
C SER A 19 -11.15 -25.36 -30.66
N ASP A 20 -10.66 -26.23 -31.54
CA ASP A 20 -10.62 -27.69 -31.31
C ASP A 20 -9.60 -28.02 -30.20
N TYR A 21 -8.46 -27.35 -30.20
CA TYR A 21 -7.46 -27.51 -29.15
C TYR A 21 -7.93 -27.02 -27.78
N TYR A 22 -8.76 -25.97 -27.75
CA TYR A 22 -9.42 -25.57 -26.51
C TYR A 22 -10.33 -26.70 -25.97
N SER A 23 -11.16 -27.28 -26.83
CA SER A 23 -12.03 -28.40 -26.47
C SER A 23 -11.25 -29.61 -25.99
N LEU A 24 -10.07 -29.88 -26.56
CA LEU A 24 -9.14 -30.92 -26.09
C LEU A 24 -8.65 -30.60 -24.68
N GLY A 25 -8.28 -29.35 -24.41
CA GLY A 25 -7.84 -28.93 -23.07
C GLY A 25 -8.92 -29.14 -22.00
N ILE A 26 -10.18 -28.80 -22.29
CA ILE A 26 -11.31 -29.05 -21.38
C ILE A 26 -11.56 -30.54 -21.19
N THR A 27 -11.41 -31.34 -22.23
CA THR A 27 -11.53 -32.80 -22.13
C THR A 27 -10.46 -33.40 -21.23
N LEU A 28 -9.21 -32.96 -21.35
CA LEU A 28 -8.13 -33.40 -20.46
C LEU A 28 -8.37 -33.00 -19.00
N TYR A 29 -8.89 -31.79 -18.80
CA TYR A 29 -9.29 -31.33 -17.45
C TYR A 29 -10.37 -32.26 -16.86
N GLU A 30 -11.42 -32.55 -17.62
CA GLU A 30 -12.51 -33.43 -17.17
C GLU A 30 -12.01 -34.85 -16.87
N LEU A 31 -11.15 -35.41 -17.71
CA LEU A 31 -10.55 -36.74 -17.49
C LEU A 31 -9.78 -36.81 -16.16
N PHE A 32 -9.15 -35.73 -15.76
CA PHE A 32 -8.43 -35.66 -14.48
C PHE A 32 -9.36 -35.34 -13.30
N CYS A 33 -10.28 -34.39 -13.44
CA CYS A 33 -11.12 -33.88 -12.35
C CYS A 33 -12.46 -34.61 -12.20
N GLY A 34 -12.87 -35.43 -13.17
CA GLY A 34 -14.17 -36.12 -13.20
C GLY A 34 -15.36 -35.22 -13.60
N LYS A 35 -15.14 -33.93 -13.83
CA LYS A 35 -16.14 -32.98 -14.34
C LYS A 35 -15.43 -31.82 -15.04
N THR A 36 -16.16 -31.11 -15.93
CA THR A 36 -15.64 -29.90 -16.58
C THR A 36 -15.48 -28.77 -15.57
N PRO A 37 -14.63 -27.76 -15.83
CA PRO A 37 -14.52 -26.58 -14.96
C PRO A 37 -15.78 -25.71 -14.95
N TYR A 38 -16.74 -26.00 -15.83
CA TYR A 38 -17.96 -25.23 -16.07
C TYR A 38 -19.25 -26.01 -15.77
N ALA A 39 -19.16 -27.20 -15.13
CA ALA A 39 -20.28 -28.12 -14.91
C ALA A 39 -21.50 -27.50 -14.19
N ASP A 40 -21.32 -26.45 -13.44
CA ASP A 40 -22.34 -25.76 -12.65
C ASP A 40 -22.75 -24.40 -13.26
N MET A 41 -22.32 -24.09 -14.52
CA MET A 41 -22.52 -22.79 -15.18
C MET A 41 -23.50 -22.89 -16.37
N THR A 42 -24.24 -21.83 -16.58
CA THR A 42 -25.05 -21.66 -17.79
C THR A 42 -24.19 -21.30 -19.01
N ALA A 43 -24.70 -21.49 -20.22
CA ALA A 43 -23.96 -21.13 -21.44
C ALA A 43 -23.57 -19.64 -21.50
N GLU A 44 -24.37 -18.75 -20.94
CA GLU A 44 -24.11 -17.31 -20.88
C GLU A 44 -22.98 -16.99 -19.89
N GLU A 45 -23.01 -17.63 -18.72
CA GLU A 45 -21.93 -17.50 -17.71
C GLU A 45 -20.62 -18.06 -18.25
N ILE A 46 -20.61 -19.20 -18.93
CA ILE A 46 -19.42 -19.76 -19.57
C ILE A 46 -18.84 -18.78 -20.60
N ALA A 47 -19.70 -18.21 -21.46
CA ALA A 47 -19.26 -17.26 -22.49
C ALA A 47 -18.59 -16.01 -21.89
N GLN A 48 -19.12 -15.50 -20.77
CA GLN A 48 -18.55 -14.36 -20.06
C GLN A 48 -17.24 -14.72 -19.35
N TYR A 49 -17.23 -15.84 -18.64
CA TYR A 49 -16.06 -16.30 -17.89
C TYR A 49 -14.87 -16.58 -18.82
N THR A 50 -15.07 -17.39 -19.85
CA THR A 50 -14.00 -17.83 -20.77
C THR A 50 -13.41 -16.71 -21.62
N ALA A 51 -14.11 -15.57 -21.75
CA ALA A 51 -13.63 -14.42 -22.51
C ALA A 51 -12.48 -13.66 -21.81
N VAL A 52 -12.36 -13.76 -20.47
CA VAL A 52 -11.45 -12.92 -19.67
C VAL A 52 -10.69 -13.69 -18.60
N GLN A 53 -11.01 -14.94 -18.34
CA GLN A 53 -10.40 -15.73 -17.25
C GLN A 53 -9.85 -17.06 -17.73
N THR A 54 -8.79 -17.52 -17.07
CA THR A 54 -8.24 -18.86 -17.23
C THR A 54 -8.99 -19.84 -16.33
N ILE A 55 -9.03 -21.12 -16.72
CA ILE A 55 -9.67 -22.15 -15.90
C ILE A 55 -8.86 -22.42 -14.61
N PRO A 56 -9.52 -22.64 -13.47
CA PRO A 56 -8.83 -22.95 -12.21
C PRO A 56 -8.28 -24.38 -12.25
N LEU A 57 -6.97 -24.55 -12.14
CA LEU A 57 -6.30 -25.84 -12.13
C LEU A 57 -6.07 -26.32 -10.68
N PRO A 58 -6.48 -27.55 -10.31
CA PRO A 58 -6.29 -28.09 -8.97
C PRO A 58 -4.81 -28.22 -8.59
N ASN A 59 -4.47 -27.95 -7.33
CA ASN A 59 -3.09 -28.11 -6.84
C ASN A 59 -2.59 -29.57 -6.96
N SER A 60 -3.46 -30.56 -6.90
CA SER A 60 -3.16 -31.99 -7.05
C SER A 60 -2.82 -32.41 -8.48
N MET A 61 -3.07 -31.57 -9.48
CA MET A 61 -2.75 -31.87 -10.87
C MET A 61 -1.25 -31.82 -11.11
N PRO A 62 -0.63 -32.78 -11.81
CA PRO A 62 0.78 -32.74 -12.19
C PRO A 62 1.13 -31.47 -12.97
N SER A 63 2.33 -30.90 -12.75
CA SER A 63 2.75 -29.64 -13.40
C SER A 63 2.69 -29.73 -14.94
N GLU A 64 3.21 -30.78 -15.52
CA GLU A 64 3.19 -31.00 -16.97
C GLU A 64 1.77 -31.00 -17.55
N LEU A 65 0.82 -31.59 -16.84
CA LEU A 65 -0.58 -31.58 -17.26
C LEU A 65 -1.23 -30.22 -17.09
N LYS A 66 -0.85 -29.46 -16.04
CA LYS A 66 -1.28 -28.07 -15.88
C LYS A 66 -0.81 -27.20 -17.03
N ASP A 67 0.47 -27.34 -17.40
CA ASP A 67 1.09 -26.56 -18.49
C ASP A 67 0.37 -26.85 -19.83
N LEU A 68 0.14 -28.12 -20.12
CA LEU A 68 -0.59 -28.54 -21.33
C LEU A 68 -2.01 -27.95 -21.36
N ILE A 69 -2.79 -28.12 -20.27
CA ILE A 69 -4.16 -27.64 -20.22
C ILE A 69 -4.18 -26.11 -20.29
N SER A 70 -3.31 -25.41 -19.58
CA SER A 70 -3.20 -23.94 -19.65
C SER A 70 -2.92 -23.46 -21.06
N ALA A 71 -2.01 -24.12 -21.75
CA ALA A 71 -1.65 -23.75 -23.12
C ALA A 71 -2.75 -24.01 -24.14
N LEU A 72 -3.48 -25.12 -23.99
CA LEU A 72 -4.61 -25.48 -24.84
C LEU A 72 -5.85 -24.61 -24.59
N THR A 73 -6.06 -24.17 -23.34
CA THR A 73 -7.24 -23.39 -22.95
C THR A 73 -6.96 -21.89 -22.88
N TYR A 74 -5.83 -21.44 -23.41
CA TYR A 74 -5.51 -20.01 -23.44
C TYR A 74 -6.57 -19.23 -24.20
N TYR A 75 -7.15 -18.20 -23.54
CA TYR A 75 -8.37 -17.53 -24.03
C TYR A 75 -8.11 -16.53 -25.15
N ASP A 76 -6.91 -15.89 -25.18
CA ASP A 76 -6.59 -14.84 -26.15
C ASP A 76 -6.04 -15.41 -27.45
N ILE A 77 -6.82 -15.25 -28.52
CA ILE A 77 -6.46 -15.68 -29.88
C ILE A 77 -5.94 -14.54 -30.77
N THR A 78 -5.69 -13.34 -30.25
CA THR A 78 -5.24 -12.18 -31.04
C THR A 78 -3.89 -12.44 -31.74
N ASN A 79 -3.06 -13.26 -31.13
CA ASN A 79 -1.73 -13.62 -31.64
C ASN A 79 -1.69 -14.94 -32.44
N ARG A 80 -2.80 -15.61 -32.71
CA ARG A 80 -2.85 -16.95 -33.34
C ARG A 80 -2.04 -17.08 -34.64
N ARG A 81 -1.96 -16.01 -35.43
CA ARG A 81 -1.21 -15.99 -36.69
C ARG A 81 0.27 -15.62 -36.53
N LYS A 82 0.70 -15.20 -35.36
CA LYS A 82 2.08 -14.76 -35.10
C LYS A 82 2.89 -15.94 -34.55
N LYS A 83 3.42 -16.79 -35.44
CA LYS A 83 4.14 -18.02 -35.07
C LYS A 83 5.28 -17.81 -34.05
N ASN A 84 5.93 -16.66 -34.06
CA ASN A 84 7.02 -16.34 -33.12
C ASN A 84 6.55 -15.70 -31.81
N ASN A 85 5.24 -15.58 -31.60
CA ASN A 85 4.71 -15.03 -30.35
C ASN A 85 4.34 -16.19 -29.41
N PRO A 86 4.97 -16.31 -28.23
CA PRO A 86 4.67 -17.36 -27.25
C PRO A 86 3.26 -17.24 -26.67
N ASN A 87 2.66 -16.04 -26.66
CA ASN A 87 1.31 -15.80 -26.14
C ASN A 87 0.24 -16.13 -27.18
N ARG A 88 0.16 -17.39 -27.58
CA ARG A 88 -0.89 -17.93 -28.43
C ARG A 88 -1.25 -19.33 -27.98
N ARG A 89 -2.53 -19.69 -28.15
CA ARG A 89 -3.01 -21.04 -27.85
C ARG A 89 -2.19 -22.06 -28.67
N TRP A 90 -1.79 -23.16 -28.02
CA TRP A 90 -1.10 -24.25 -28.69
C TRP A 90 -2.03 -24.93 -29.73
N THR A 91 -1.42 -25.31 -30.82
CA THR A 91 -2.01 -26.13 -31.88
C THR A 91 -1.14 -27.36 -32.14
N TYR A 92 -1.32 -28.02 -33.26
CA TYR A 92 -0.62 -29.30 -33.57
C TYR A 92 0.89 -29.25 -33.30
N THR A 93 1.55 -28.21 -33.79
CA THR A 93 3.03 -28.15 -33.70
C THR A 93 3.56 -28.10 -32.27
N GLU A 94 2.94 -27.30 -31.42
CA GLU A 94 3.34 -27.17 -30.02
C GLU A 94 3.02 -28.43 -29.24
N VAL A 95 1.84 -29.02 -29.46
CA VAL A 95 1.41 -30.27 -28.81
C VAL A 95 2.31 -31.41 -29.22
N ASP A 96 2.63 -31.58 -30.53
CA ASP A 96 3.52 -32.61 -31.03
C ASP A 96 4.93 -32.47 -30.44
N ASN A 97 5.50 -31.27 -30.43
CA ASN A 97 6.76 -30.98 -29.79
C ASN A 97 6.75 -31.34 -28.30
N TRP A 98 5.72 -30.91 -27.58
CA TRP A 98 5.57 -31.22 -26.15
C TRP A 98 5.47 -32.74 -25.89
N CYS A 99 4.71 -33.49 -26.68
CA CYS A 99 4.62 -34.93 -26.61
C CYS A 99 5.99 -35.61 -26.86
N ASN A 100 6.85 -34.99 -27.65
CA ASN A 100 8.20 -35.47 -27.92
C ASN A 100 9.25 -34.97 -26.89
N GLY A 101 8.82 -34.35 -25.78
CA GLY A 101 9.70 -33.86 -24.71
C GLY A 101 10.45 -32.57 -25.07
N VAL A 102 10.05 -31.87 -26.13
CA VAL A 102 10.62 -30.58 -26.50
C VAL A 102 9.90 -29.48 -25.72
N GLU A 103 10.62 -28.76 -24.88
CA GLU A 103 10.09 -27.67 -24.07
C GLU A 103 9.43 -26.59 -24.97
N GLN A 104 8.20 -26.24 -24.60
CA GLN A 104 7.41 -25.24 -25.34
C GLN A 104 7.02 -24.09 -24.40
N PRO A 105 7.03 -22.83 -24.86
CA PRO A 105 6.59 -21.70 -24.06
C PRO A 105 5.09 -21.79 -23.75
N ILE A 106 4.74 -21.73 -22.48
CA ILE A 106 3.35 -21.72 -22.02
C ILE A 106 2.74 -20.34 -22.27
N PRO A 107 1.59 -20.22 -22.98
CA PRO A 107 0.95 -18.93 -23.18
C PRO A 107 0.49 -18.32 -21.86
N GLY A 108 0.79 -17.06 -21.62
CA GLY A 108 0.52 -16.38 -20.36
C GLY A 108 1.60 -16.57 -19.29
N GLU A 109 2.39 -17.68 -19.34
CA GLU A 109 3.60 -17.86 -18.54
C GLU A 109 4.87 -17.56 -19.37
N GLY A 110 4.79 -17.81 -20.69
CA GLY A 110 5.86 -17.55 -21.60
C GLY A 110 6.11 -16.07 -21.73
N VAL A 111 7.22 -15.67 -21.10
CA VAL A 111 7.79 -14.35 -21.29
C VAL A 111 6.66 -13.35 -21.48
N VAL A 112 5.99 -13.00 -20.37
CA VAL A 112 5.93 -11.60 -20.15
C VAL A 112 7.39 -11.18 -20.28
N SER A 113 7.83 -10.88 -21.52
CA SER A 113 8.52 -9.64 -21.64
C SER A 113 7.45 -8.64 -21.17
N THR A 114 7.30 -8.50 -19.85
CA THR A 114 7.15 -7.16 -19.30
C THR A 114 8.13 -6.40 -20.16
N PRO A 115 7.71 -5.47 -21.02
CA PRO A 115 8.65 -4.74 -21.82
C PRO A 115 9.69 -4.36 -20.81
N LYS A 116 10.90 -4.98 -20.93
CA LYS A 116 11.90 -4.99 -19.85
C LYS A 116 12.02 -3.54 -19.51
N PHE A 117 11.54 -3.13 -18.33
CA PHE A 117 11.36 -1.72 -18.00
C PHE A 117 12.65 -1.04 -18.46
N PRO A 118 12.60 -0.15 -19.46
CA PRO A 118 13.82 0.34 -20.09
C PRO A 118 14.63 0.99 -18.99
N ALA A 119 15.95 0.77 -18.98
CA ALA A 119 16.79 1.27 -17.91
C ALA A 119 16.74 2.80 -17.88
N TYR A 120 16.16 3.35 -16.80
CA TYR A 120 16.15 4.79 -16.56
C TYR A 120 17.50 5.22 -15.99
N THR A 121 18.16 6.19 -16.61
CA THR A 121 19.44 6.67 -16.12
C THR A 121 19.23 7.88 -15.19
N PHE A 122 19.60 7.72 -13.92
CA PHE A 122 19.51 8.77 -12.92
C PHE A 122 20.81 8.85 -12.10
N LEU A 123 21.41 10.02 -12.00
CA LEU A 123 22.69 10.28 -11.32
C LEU A 123 23.81 9.26 -11.71
N GLY A 124 23.84 8.87 -12.97
CA GLY A 124 24.83 7.91 -13.49
C GLY A 124 24.50 6.43 -13.21
N GLN A 125 23.40 6.13 -12.52
CA GLN A 125 22.92 4.77 -12.27
C GLN A 125 21.83 4.37 -13.26
N LYS A 126 21.78 3.08 -13.62
CA LYS A 126 20.72 2.51 -14.46
C LYS A 126 19.71 1.82 -13.55
N LEU A 127 18.49 2.35 -13.52
CA LEU A 127 17.38 1.87 -12.71
C LEU A 127 16.45 1.03 -13.60
N GLY A 128 16.19 -0.20 -13.21
CA GLY A 128 15.48 -1.21 -14.02
C GLY A 128 14.00 -1.36 -13.65
N SER A 129 13.49 -0.58 -12.69
CA SER A 129 12.09 -0.65 -12.23
C SER A 129 11.60 0.69 -11.71
N ILE A 130 10.28 0.86 -11.63
CA ILE A 130 9.66 2.02 -11.01
C ILE A 130 9.99 2.09 -9.49
N HIS A 131 10.10 0.94 -8.83
CA HIS A 131 10.49 0.86 -7.44
C HIS A 131 11.88 1.46 -7.19
N GLU A 132 12.88 1.10 -8.01
CA GLU A 132 14.23 1.67 -7.93
C GLU A 132 14.23 3.18 -8.22
N ILE A 133 13.39 3.64 -9.17
CA ILE A 133 13.24 5.08 -9.45
C ILE A 133 12.68 5.80 -8.24
N VAL A 134 11.60 5.31 -7.63
CA VAL A 134 10.97 5.91 -6.45
C VAL A 134 11.95 5.93 -5.28
N GLU A 135 12.68 4.84 -5.05
CA GLU A 135 13.68 4.76 -3.99
C GLU A 135 14.80 5.80 -4.20
N GLN A 136 15.38 5.86 -5.38
CA GLN A 136 16.45 6.82 -5.69
C GLN A 136 15.95 8.28 -5.65
N PHE A 137 14.72 8.54 -6.10
CA PHE A 137 14.12 9.87 -6.05
C PHE A 137 13.85 10.31 -4.60
N SER A 138 13.42 9.39 -3.74
CA SER A 138 13.18 9.68 -2.33
C SER A 138 14.46 10.06 -1.58
N GLN A 139 15.59 9.43 -1.94
CA GLN A 139 16.90 9.70 -1.36
C GLN A 139 17.56 10.98 -1.94
N ASN A 140 17.34 11.24 -3.23
CA ASN A 140 17.89 12.39 -3.95
C ASN A 140 16.79 13.37 -4.33
N TRP A 141 16.12 13.92 -3.32
CA TRP A 141 14.85 14.66 -3.40
C TRP A 141 14.83 15.76 -4.46
N GLU A 142 15.78 16.68 -4.41
CA GLU A 142 15.82 17.82 -5.33
C GLU A 142 16.09 17.40 -6.78
N ASP A 143 16.92 16.39 -7.00
CA ASP A 143 17.20 15.91 -8.34
C ASP A 143 16.05 15.06 -8.89
N GLY A 144 15.37 14.27 -8.03
CA GLY A 144 14.13 13.57 -8.37
C GLY A 144 13.03 14.55 -8.79
N LYS A 145 12.81 15.63 -8.04
CA LYS A 145 11.87 16.70 -8.39
C LYS A 145 12.19 17.31 -9.77
N LYS A 146 13.46 17.56 -10.08
CA LYS A 146 13.85 18.08 -11.39
C LYS A 146 13.47 17.11 -12.53
N GLN A 147 13.63 15.80 -12.32
CA GLN A 147 13.24 14.79 -13.30
C GLN A 147 11.73 14.78 -13.57
N VAL A 148 10.94 14.96 -12.52
CA VAL A 148 9.47 15.05 -12.64
C VAL A 148 9.08 16.37 -13.30
N PHE A 149 9.33 17.50 -12.66
CA PHE A 149 8.76 18.79 -13.06
C PHE A 149 9.41 19.43 -14.32
N ARG A 150 10.41 18.78 -14.92
CA ARG A 150 10.93 19.11 -16.26
C ARG A 150 10.40 18.17 -17.34
N GLY A 151 9.45 17.30 -17.04
CA GLY A 151 8.87 16.39 -18.02
C GLY A 151 9.79 15.24 -18.46
N VAL A 152 10.90 14.99 -17.76
CA VAL A 152 11.85 13.94 -18.14
C VAL A 152 11.30 12.56 -17.83
N LEU A 153 10.72 12.40 -16.63
CA LEU A 153 10.15 11.11 -16.21
C LEU A 153 8.90 10.78 -17.00
N SER A 154 7.98 11.73 -17.23
CA SER A 154 6.77 11.50 -18.00
C SER A 154 7.07 11.12 -19.45
N ALA A 155 8.04 11.80 -20.08
CA ALA A 155 8.49 11.47 -21.44
C ALA A 155 9.12 10.07 -21.52
N PHE A 156 9.87 9.66 -20.51
CA PHE A 156 10.44 8.32 -20.41
C PHE A 156 9.37 7.23 -20.24
N LEU A 157 8.39 7.46 -19.35
CA LEU A 157 7.35 6.48 -19.06
C LEU A 157 6.31 6.34 -20.19
N LYS A 158 6.05 7.41 -20.93
CA LYS A 158 5.00 7.44 -21.95
C LYS A 158 5.02 6.27 -22.96
N PRO A 159 6.16 5.82 -23.51
CA PRO A 159 6.21 4.69 -24.42
C PRO A 159 6.14 3.32 -23.73
N CYS A 160 6.48 3.20 -22.44
CA CYS A 160 6.57 1.92 -21.73
C CYS A 160 5.42 1.67 -20.77
N ASP A 161 4.94 2.72 -20.09
CA ASP A 161 3.81 2.67 -19.17
C ASP A 161 3.02 3.98 -19.22
N PRO A 162 2.01 4.09 -20.13
CA PRO A 162 1.21 5.30 -20.27
C PRO A 162 0.39 5.66 -19.01
N GLU A 163 0.04 4.68 -18.18
CA GLU A 163 -0.72 4.94 -16.94
C GLU A 163 0.16 5.63 -15.91
N LEU A 164 1.38 5.12 -15.68
CA LEU A 164 2.35 5.80 -14.82
C LEU A 164 2.75 7.16 -15.37
N ALA A 165 2.91 7.29 -16.71
CA ALA A 165 3.19 8.58 -17.34
C ALA A 165 2.09 9.61 -17.04
N ASN A 166 0.81 9.22 -17.10
CA ASN A 166 -0.32 10.11 -16.78
C ASN A 166 -0.30 10.55 -15.31
N ARG A 167 0.05 9.66 -14.37
CA ARG A 167 0.21 10.04 -12.95
C ARG A 167 1.30 11.10 -12.75
N VAL A 168 2.38 11.03 -13.53
CA VAL A 168 3.45 12.05 -13.51
C VAL A 168 2.96 13.37 -14.11
N ILE A 169 2.26 13.33 -15.26
CA ILE A 169 1.69 14.52 -15.91
C ILE A 169 0.69 15.21 -15.00
N ASP A 170 -0.18 14.47 -14.30
CA ASP A 170 -1.10 15.02 -13.32
C ASP A 170 -0.35 15.79 -12.21
N ALA A 171 0.79 15.27 -11.77
CA ALA A 171 1.63 15.94 -10.77
C ALA A 171 2.32 17.20 -11.34
N GLU A 172 2.78 17.16 -12.59
CA GLU A 172 3.32 18.34 -13.29
C GLU A 172 2.26 19.44 -13.39
N ASP A 173 1.02 19.07 -13.73
CA ASP A 173 -0.13 19.99 -13.82
C ASP A 173 -0.51 20.57 -12.45
N GLU A 174 -0.48 19.75 -11.39
CA GLU A 174 -0.72 20.22 -10.03
C GLU A 174 0.30 21.28 -9.60
N ALA A 175 1.57 21.07 -9.90
CA ALA A 175 2.65 22.02 -9.63
C ALA A 175 2.51 23.29 -10.47
N ALA A 176 2.13 23.17 -11.74
CA ALA A 176 1.89 24.32 -12.64
C ALA A 176 0.72 25.19 -12.15
N LYS A 177 -0.27 24.62 -11.46
CA LYS A 177 -1.38 25.33 -10.79
C LYS A 177 -0.99 26.00 -9.47
N GLY A 178 0.30 25.96 -9.11
CA GLY A 178 0.83 26.65 -7.92
C GLY A 178 0.78 25.85 -6.62
N LYS A 179 0.50 24.53 -6.68
CA LYS A 179 0.64 23.68 -5.50
C LYS A 179 2.10 23.55 -5.10
N ASN A 180 2.35 23.34 -3.80
CA ASN A 180 3.69 23.13 -3.28
C ASN A 180 4.33 21.88 -3.93
N THR A 181 5.43 22.09 -4.65
CA THR A 181 6.10 21.04 -5.42
C THR A 181 6.64 19.90 -4.55
N ASP A 182 7.04 20.18 -3.30
CA ASP A 182 7.48 19.13 -2.37
C ASP A 182 6.31 18.22 -1.98
N VAL A 183 5.12 18.79 -1.71
CA VAL A 183 3.92 18.03 -1.36
C VAL A 183 3.43 17.21 -2.55
N VAL A 184 3.41 17.81 -3.75
CA VAL A 184 3.02 17.11 -4.98
C VAL A 184 3.97 15.95 -5.26
N PHE A 185 5.27 16.19 -5.13
CA PHE A 185 6.29 15.16 -5.33
C PHE A 185 6.18 14.04 -4.30
N PHE A 186 5.96 14.37 -3.02
CA PHE A 186 5.70 13.39 -1.97
C PHE A 186 4.55 12.45 -2.35
N GLY A 187 3.40 13.01 -2.68
CA GLY A 187 2.24 12.20 -3.09
C GLY A 187 2.47 11.39 -4.35
N LEU A 188 3.25 11.91 -5.30
CA LEU A 188 3.58 11.22 -6.54
C LEU A 188 4.40 9.95 -6.29
N LEU A 189 5.40 9.97 -5.39
CA LEU A 189 6.22 8.78 -5.09
C LEU A 189 5.35 7.57 -4.73
N TYR A 190 4.35 7.75 -3.88
CA TYR A 190 3.44 6.67 -3.46
C TYR A 190 2.37 6.32 -4.50
N ARG A 191 2.02 7.25 -5.38
CA ARG A 191 1.16 6.97 -6.55
C ARG A 191 1.90 6.16 -7.61
N LEU A 192 3.20 6.37 -7.78
CA LEU A 192 4.04 5.61 -8.71
C LEU A 192 4.31 4.20 -8.21
N ASP A 193 4.61 4.06 -6.92
CA ASP A 193 4.88 2.77 -6.27
C ASP A 193 4.11 2.63 -4.95
N PRO A 194 2.90 2.05 -4.96
CA PRO A 194 2.11 1.80 -3.75
C PRO A 194 2.76 0.81 -2.76
N GLU A 195 3.73 0.01 -3.24
CA GLU A 195 4.49 -0.93 -2.40
C GLU A 195 5.64 -0.26 -1.65
N TYR A 196 5.97 0.98 -1.97
CA TYR A 196 6.99 1.75 -1.27
C TYR A 196 6.50 2.17 0.12
N LYS A 197 6.96 1.49 1.17
CA LYS A 197 6.46 1.66 2.55
C LYS A 197 7.25 2.67 3.40
N ALA A 198 8.45 3.08 2.96
CA ALA A 198 9.22 4.07 3.69
C ALA A 198 8.55 5.45 3.63
N PHE A 199 8.51 6.16 4.76
CA PHE A 199 8.09 7.56 4.78
C PHE A 199 9.31 8.44 4.50
N CYS A 200 9.27 9.17 3.40
CA CYS A 200 10.39 10.01 2.96
C CYS A 200 9.95 11.46 2.77
N TRP A 201 10.65 12.39 3.39
CA TRP A 201 10.43 13.82 3.21
C TRP A 201 11.77 14.57 3.08
N LYS A 202 11.98 15.21 1.93
CA LYS A 202 13.19 16.01 1.62
C LYS A 202 14.49 15.28 1.94
N GLY A 203 14.56 14.00 1.57
CA GLY A 203 15.71 13.13 1.79
C GLY A 203 15.83 12.54 3.22
N LYS A 204 14.97 12.94 4.16
CA LYS A 204 14.84 12.26 5.45
C LYS A 204 13.95 11.05 5.30
N ARG A 205 14.46 9.86 5.62
CA ARG A 205 13.80 8.57 5.47
C ARG A 205 13.51 7.93 6.81
N PHE A 206 12.33 7.34 6.94
CA PHE A 206 11.92 6.43 7.99
C PHE A 206 11.44 5.15 7.31
N GLU A 207 11.88 3.99 7.78
CA GLU A 207 11.56 2.72 7.15
C GLU A 207 10.06 2.34 7.26
N SER A 208 9.35 2.97 8.19
CA SER A 208 7.92 2.80 8.38
C SER A 208 7.28 4.03 9.01
N ILE A 209 5.96 4.12 8.93
CA ILE A 209 5.18 5.12 9.66
C ILE A 209 5.33 4.98 11.18
N THR A 210 5.63 3.78 11.66
CA THR A 210 5.89 3.51 13.08
C THR A 210 7.17 4.20 13.55
N GLU A 211 8.23 4.16 12.74
CA GLU A 211 9.48 4.84 13.04
C GLU A 211 9.31 6.37 13.06
N LEU A 212 8.49 6.91 12.15
CA LEU A 212 8.10 8.33 12.22
C LEU A 212 7.37 8.65 13.53
N GLY A 213 6.45 7.78 13.98
CA GLY A 213 5.77 7.92 15.26
C GLY A 213 6.73 7.92 16.45
N ASP A 214 7.73 7.05 16.43
CA ASP A 214 8.79 7.02 17.46
C ASP A 214 9.63 8.30 17.46
N TYR A 215 9.89 8.86 16.29
CA TYR A 215 10.57 10.16 16.18
C TYR A 215 9.75 11.28 16.83
N PHE A 216 8.44 11.33 16.62
CA PHE A 216 7.53 12.27 17.28
C PHE A 216 7.56 12.11 18.82
N LEU A 217 7.48 10.87 19.32
CA LEU A 217 7.53 10.59 20.75
C LEU A 217 8.89 10.96 21.38
N LYS A 218 9.97 10.78 20.63
CA LYS A 218 11.31 11.23 21.08
C LYS A 218 11.36 12.75 21.19
N ALA A 219 10.92 13.47 20.15
CA ALA A 219 10.88 14.93 20.17
C ALA A 219 9.98 15.48 21.30
N MET A 220 8.88 14.78 21.63
CA MET A 220 8.05 15.12 22.78
C MET A 220 8.81 15.01 24.10
N LYS A 221 9.52 13.90 24.34
CA LYS A 221 10.34 13.70 25.55
C LYS A 221 11.45 14.75 25.68
N GLU A 222 12.07 15.11 24.57
CA GLU A 222 13.12 16.13 24.48
C GLU A 222 12.57 17.57 24.50
N ARG A 223 11.24 17.75 24.49
CA ARG A 223 10.54 19.05 24.44
C ARG A 223 10.94 19.88 23.21
N THR A 224 11.23 19.21 22.10
CA THR A 224 11.64 19.83 20.84
C THR A 224 10.54 19.87 19.77
N THR A 225 9.38 19.29 20.05
CA THR A 225 8.28 19.04 19.08
C THR A 225 7.87 20.28 18.25
N VAL A 226 7.84 21.47 18.86
CA VAL A 226 7.45 22.71 18.16
C VAL A 226 8.62 23.35 17.40
N LYS A 227 9.86 23.05 17.83
CA LYS A 227 11.09 23.59 17.22
C LYS A 227 11.65 22.70 16.11
N ASP A 228 11.19 21.46 16.03
CA ASP A 228 11.65 20.50 15.05
C ASP A 228 11.08 20.84 13.66
N LEU A 229 11.97 21.16 12.73
CA LEU A 229 11.58 21.58 11.37
C LEU A 229 10.89 20.46 10.60
N LEU A 230 11.31 19.22 10.77
CA LEU A 230 10.69 18.08 10.08
C LEU A 230 9.27 17.88 10.58
N ILE A 231 9.06 17.88 11.90
CA ILE A 231 7.71 17.73 12.48
C ILE A 231 6.80 18.87 12.01
N ASN A 232 7.30 20.11 12.01
CA ASN A 232 6.55 21.25 11.50
C ASN A 232 6.12 21.02 10.03
N GLU A 233 7.06 20.68 9.16
CA GLU A 233 6.77 20.47 7.74
C GLU A 233 5.80 19.29 7.51
N VAL A 234 5.96 18.19 8.25
CA VAL A 234 5.08 17.02 8.17
C VAL A 234 3.64 17.39 8.55
N MET A 235 3.47 18.13 9.63
CA MET A 235 2.14 18.53 10.12
C MET A 235 1.52 19.65 9.29
N ASP A 236 2.26 20.71 9.00
CA ASP A 236 1.75 21.86 8.23
C ASP A 236 1.32 21.46 6.80
N ASN A 237 1.96 20.45 6.21
CA ASN A 237 1.64 19.95 4.88
C ASN A 237 0.72 18.69 4.89
N ARG A 238 0.23 18.25 6.04
CA ARG A 238 -0.66 17.09 6.20
C ARG A 238 -0.11 15.81 5.57
N LEU A 239 1.21 15.60 5.70
CA LEU A 239 1.89 14.49 5.03
C LEU A 239 1.51 13.13 5.61
N ILE A 240 1.06 13.07 6.88
CA ILE A 240 0.58 11.83 7.51
C ILE A 240 -0.67 11.32 6.80
N SER A 241 -1.68 12.16 6.60
CA SER A 241 -2.89 11.78 5.84
C SER A 241 -2.56 11.46 4.39
N ALA A 242 -1.69 12.23 3.75
CA ALA A 242 -1.27 11.97 2.38
C ALA A 242 -0.57 10.60 2.24
N TYR A 243 0.31 10.25 3.18
CA TYR A 243 0.95 8.94 3.20
C TYR A 243 -0.07 7.81 3.44
N VAL A 244 -0.87 7.90 4.51
CA VAL A 244 -1.81 6.85 4.91
C VAL A 244 -2.83 6.56 3.81
N ASN A 245 -3.35 7.59 3.15
CA ASN A 245 -4.30 7.43 2.06
C ASN A 245 -3.71 6.73 0.82
N ASN A 246 -2.41 6.85 0.57
CA ASN A 246 -1.77 6.20 -0.57
C ASN A 246 -1.23 4.81 -0.23
N VAL A 247 -0.68 4.61 0.97
CA VAL A 247 0.05 3.38 1.36
C VAL A 247 -0.82 2.39 2.13
N CYS A 248 -1.80 2.87 2.90
CA CYS A 248 -2.66 2.06 3.76
C CYS A 248 -4.15 2.40 3.61
N PRO A 249 -4.71 2.57 2.39
CA PRO A 249 -6.09 3.05 2.18
C PRO A 249 -7.15 2.13 2.80
N ASP A 250 -6.86 0.84 2.91
CA ASP A 250 -7.78 -0.16 3.47
C ASP A 250 -7.82 -0.15 5.01
N ASN A 251 -6.84 0.46 5.66
CA ASN A 251 -6.83 0.62 7.11
C ASN A 251 -7.65 1.83 7.53
N LYS A 252 -8.99 1.68 7.53
CA LYS A 252 -9.95 2.75 7.85
C LYS A 252 -9.68 3.43 9.19
N LEU A 253 -9.23 2.68 10.19
CA LEU A 253 -8.92 3.24 11.51
C LEU A 253 -7.70 4.18 11.44
N LEU A 254 -6.67 3.80 10.70
CA LEU A 254 -5.49 4.63 10.54
C LEU A 254 -5.79 5.86 9.66
N VAL A 255 -6.62 5.72 8.62
CA VAL A 255 -7.07 6.82 7.77
C VAL A 255 -7.85 7.85 8.58
N GLU A 256 -8.80 7.41 9.43
CA GLU A 256 -9.56 8.28 10.31
C GLU A 256 -8.65 8.95 11.35
N ALA A 257 -7.75 8.20 11.96
CA ALA A 257 -6.80 8.73 12.93
C ALA A 257 -5.87 9.79 12.32
N ALA A 258 -5.36 9.57 11.11
CA ALA A 258 -4.53 10.54 10.39
C ALA A 258 -5.30 11.83 10.10
N ARG A 259 -6.58 11.75 9.71
CA ARG A 259 -7.45 12.91 9.52
C ARG A 259 -7.67 13.69 10.82
N ASN A 260 -7.95 12.97 11.92
CA ASN A 260 -8.13 13.58 13.23
C ASN A 260 -6.87 14.30 13.73
N ILE A 261 -5.67 13.76 13.44
CA ILE A 261 -4.39 14.42 13.73
C ILE A 261 -4.28 15.75 12.97
N ASP A 262 -4.57 15.75 11.67
CA ASP A 262 -4.55 16.96 10.84
C ASP A 262 -5.56 18.01 11.31
N ASP A 263 -6.74 17.57 11.76
CA ASP A 263 -7.78 18.46 12.28
C ASP A 263 -7.38 19.07 13.63
N LEU A 264 -6.77 18.28 14.53
CA LEU A 264 -6.24 18.79 15.80
C LEU A 264 -5.15 19.85 15.59
N GLU A 265 -4.24 19.64 14.63
CA GLU A 265 -3.20 20.63 14.30
C GLU A 265 -3.80 21.88 13.63
N GLY A 266 -4.79 21.70 12.73
CA GLY A 266 -5.36 22.76 11.90
C GLY A 266 -6.28 23.73 12.64
N HIS A 267 -6.99 23.29 13.68
CA HIS A 267 -7.98 24.09 14.40
C HIS A 267 -7.36 25.00 15.47
N ASN A 268 -6.16 24.66 15.97
CA ASN A 268 -5.54 25.34 17.09
C ASN A 268 -4.18 25.93 16.72
N LYS A 269 -4.05 27.25 16.89
CA LYS A 269 -2.81 27.99 16.57
C LYS A 269 -1.88 28.17 17.77
N ASP A 270 -2.33 27.85 18.97
CA ASP A 270 -1.52 27.98 20.17
C ASP A 270 -0.51 26.85 20.33
N THR A 271 0.55 27.11 21.09
CA THR A 271 1.67 26.18 21.24
C THR A 271 1.25 24.89 21.96
N HIS A 272 0.35 24.95 22.93
CA HIS A 272 -0.08 23.77 23.71
C HIS A 272 -0.86 22.79 22.81
N SER A 273 -1.82 23.29 22.04
CA SER A 273 -2.61 22.48 21.11
C SER A 273 -1.75 21.83 20.02
N LYS A 274 -0.72 22.53 19.53
CA LYS A 274 0.23 21.95 18.59
C LYS A 274 1.05 20.82 19.22
N ILE A 275 1.56 21.01 20.42
CA ILE A 275 2.29 19.94 21.14
C ILE A 275 1.38 18.74 21.36
N LEU A 276 0.13 18.97 21.76
CA LEU A 276 -0.86 17.92 21.96
C LEU A 276 -1.11 17.11 20.69
N ALA A 277 -1.44 17.76 19.57
CA ALA A 277 -1.69 17.10 18.30
C ALA A 277 -0.50 16.23 17.84
N ARG A 278 0.71 16.75 17.99
CA ARG A 278 1.96 16.06 17.62
C ARG A 278 2.27 14.89 18.56
N SER A 279 1.95 15.02 19.83
CA SER A 279 2.09 13.92 20.80
C SER A 279 1.08 12.81 20.54
N VAL A 280 -0.17 13.16 20.20
CA VAL A 280 -1.20 12.22 19.75
C VAL A 280 -0.75 11.48 18.50
N ALA A 281 -0.22 12.20 17.51
CA ALA A 281 0.36 11.60 16.31
C ALA A 281 1.46 10.59 16.65
N GLY A 282 2.38 10.93 17.54
CA GLY A 282 3.43 10.04 17.99
C GLY A 282 2.90 8.72 18.56
N TYR A 283 1.91 8.77 19.45
CA TYR A 283 1.30 7.55 20.01
C TYR A 283 0.55 6.72 18.96
N ILE A 284 -0.25 7.36 18.13
CA ILE A 284 -1.05 6.66 17.10
C ILE A 284 -0.12 5.97 16.09
N LEU A 285 0.84 6.70 15.54
CA LEU A 285 1.70 6.21 14.47
C LEU A 285 2.70 5.16 14.96
N SER A 286 3.26 5.32 16.18
CA SER A 286 4.14 4.32 16.77
C SER A 286 3.43 3.07 17.26
N GLY A 287 2.09 3.10 17.38
CA GLY A 287 1.32 2.02 17.97
C GLY A 287 1.56 1.80 19.46
N LYS A 288 2.30 2.69 20.12
CA LYS A 288 2.58 2.59 21.56
C LYS A 288 1.36 2.94 22.36
N ARG A 289 0.96 2.02 23.24
CA ARG A 289 -0.24 2.18 24.10
C ARG A 289 0.08 2.31 25.58
N VAL A 290 1.36 2.21 25.94
CA VAL A 290 1.80 2.25 27.34
C VAL A 290 2.24 3.68 27.69
N TYR A 291 1.57 4.26 28.67
CA TYR A 291 1.99 5.51 29.31
C TYR A 291 3.05 5.22 30.36
N ASN A 292 4.18 5.91 30.29
CA ASN A 292 5.27 5.70 31.23
C ASN A 292 5.51 6.95 32.10
N ILE A 293 5.47 6.75 33.40
CA ILE A 293 5.78 7.77 34.42
C ILE A 293 6.48 7.09 35.60
N ASP A 294 7.50 7.70 36.18
CA ASP A 294 8.26 7.19 37.34
C ASP A 294 8.76 5.74 37.17
N ASN A 295 9.20 5.36 35.96
CA ASN A 295 9.59 4.01 35.60
C ASN A 295 8.46 2.95 35.69
N GLN A 296 7.20 3.39 35.84
CA GLN A 296 6.01 2.57 35.76
C GLN A 296 5.34 2.73 34.39
N GLY A 297 4.88 1.62 33.81
CA GLY A 297 4.14 1.60 32.57
C GLY A 297 2.69 1.24 32.80
N PHE A 298 1.74 1.98 32.19
CA PHE A 298 0.30 1.77 32.31
C PHE A 298 -0.30 1.53 30.94
N ALA A 299 -0.93 0.37 30.74
CA ALA A 299 -1.59 0.03 29.48
C ALA A 299 -2.97 0.67 29.33
N ASN A 300 -3.61 1.06 30.44
CA ASN A 300 -4.92 1.68 30.49
C ASN A 300 -5.12 2.50 31.78
N THR A 301 -6.13 3.36 31.79
CA THR A 301 -6.43 4.22 32.94
C THR A 301 -6.80 3.44 34.22
N ASN A 302 -7.35 2.23 34.10
CA ASN A 302 -7.71 1.43 35.29
C ASN A 302 -6.45 0.97 36.06
N GLU A 303 -5.36 0.65 35.34
CA GLU A 303 -4.06 0.33 35.95
C GLU A 303 -3.47 1.56 36.65
N LEU A 304 -3.52 2.72 35.98
CA LEU A 304 -3.04 3.98 36.55
C LEU A 304 -3.81 4.35 37.82
N VAL A 305 -5.16 4.24 37.82
CA VAL A 305 -5.99 4.51 38.98
C VAL A 305 -5.69 3.53 40.11
N ARG A 306 -5.52 2.24 39.83
CA ARG A 306 -5.13 1.24 40.84
C ARG A 306 -3.79 1.57 41.49
N TYR A 307 -2.83 1.96 40.68
CA TYR A 307 -1.52 2.39 41.19
C TYR A 307 -1.63 3.68 42.03
N ALA A 308 -2.37 4.68 41.57
CA ALA A 308 -2.61 5.89 42.34
C ALA A 308 -3.26 5.59 43.70
N LYS A 309 -4.26 4.69 43.77
CA LYS A 309 -4.86 4.24 45.01
C LYS A 309 -3.84 3.54 45.94
N SER A 310 -2.99 2.68 45.41
CA SER A 310 -1.95 2.03 46.23
C SER A 310 -0.97 3.03 46.82
N LEU A 311 -0.66 4.11 46.09
CA LEU A 311 0.18 5.19 46.63
C LEU A 311 -0.54 5.95 47.76
N LEU A 312 -1.85 6.21 47.60
CA LEU A 312 -2.64 6.88 48.60
C LEU A 312 -2.74 6.06 49.92
N ASP A 313 -2.88 4.73 49.79
CA ASP A 313 -2.93 3.81 50.92
C ASP A 313 -1.57 3.71 51.63
N GLU A 314 -0.45 3.93 50.89
CA GLU A 314 0.93 3.87 51.42
C GLU A 314 1.36 5.21 52.03
N ASP A 315 1.21 6.32 51.29
CA ASP A 315 1.72 7.64 51.66
C ASP A 315 1.02 8.74 50.85
N LEU A 316 0.29 9.62 51.51
CA LEU A 316 -0.42 10.74 50.91
C LEU A 316 0.52 11.64 50.09
N LEU A 317 1.74 11.88 50.52
CA LEU A 317 2.69 12.75 49.82
C LEU A 317 3.17 12.10 48.49
N LYS A 318 3.33 10.76 48.46
CA LYS A 318 3.65 10.04 47.21
C LYS A 318 2.50 10.12 46.24
N PHE A 319 1.26 9.98 46.73
CA PHE A 319 0.06 10.13 45.91
C PHE A 319 -0.04 11.53 45.30
N GLU A 320 0.10 12.59 46.15
CA GLU A 320 0.05 13.97 45.68
C GLU A 320 1.14 14.27 44.66
N ASN A 321 2.37 13.83 44.88
CA ASN A 321 3.48 13.98 43.93
C ASN A 321 3.21 13.26 42.62
N PHE A 322 2.59 12.09 42.65
CA PHE A 322 2.20 11.37 41.46
C PHE A 322 1.13 12.13 40.68
N CYS A 323 0.07 12.60 41.33
CA CYS A 323 -1.00 13.38 40.74
C CYS A 323 -0.46 14.69 40.11
N MET A 324 0.45 15.39 40.79
CA MET A 324 1.08 16.60 40.23
C MET A 324 1.85 16.35 38.94
N LYS A 325 2.40 15.16 38.72
CA LYS A 325 3.09 14.82 37.46
C LYS A 325 2.14 14.55 36.30
N LEU A 326 0.86 14.24 36.59
CA LEU A 326 -0.17 14.09 35.56
C LEU A 326 -0.76 15.44 35.14
N MET A 327 -0.40 16.53 35.83
CA MET A 327 -0.90 17.87 35.56
C MET A 327 0.20 18.81 35.07
N HIS A 328 -0.15 19.75 34.23
CA HIS A 328 0.68 20.89 33.84
C HIS A 328 0.41 22.12 34.75
N SER A 329 -0.86 22.39 35.01
CA SER A 329 -1.36 23.47 35.86
C SER A 329 -2.73 23.12 36.41
N LYS A 330 -3.31 24.01 37.21
CA LYS A 330 -4.70 23.80 37.72
C LYS A 330 -5.63 23.64 36.53
N ASN A 331 -6.36 22.51 36.49
CA ASN A 331 -7.28 22.11 35.44
C ASN A 331 -6.64 21.82 34.04
N GLU A 332 -5.31 21.66 33.97
CA GLU A 332 -4.64 21.29 32.73
C GLU A 332 -3.81 20.03 32.96
N LEU A 333 -4.05 18.99 32.17
CA LEU A 333 -3.26 17.76 32.22
C LEU A 333 -1.86 17.98 31.60
N ASP A 334 -0.92 17.16 32.03
CA ASP A 334 0.33 17.00 31.30
C ASP A 334 0.05 16.59 29.84
N VAL A 335 0.68 17.24 28.90
CA VAL A 335 0.39 17.02 27.45
C VAL A 335 0.61 15.58 27.02
N ASN A 336 1.63 14.91 27.58
CA ASN A 336 1.91 13.52 27.27
C ASN A 336 0.78 12.59 27.80
N PHE A 337 0.29 12.89 29.00
CA PHE A 337 -0.85 12.15 29.59
C PHE A 337 -2.13 12.38 28.79
N GLU A 338 -2.47 13.62 28.44
CA GLU A 338 -3.62 13.95 27.63
C GLU A 338 -3.55 13.30 26.24
N ALA A 339 -2.37 13.35 25.59
CA ALA A 339 -2.14 12.72 24.30
C ALA A 339 -2.32 11.20 24.33
N TRP A 340 -1.84 10.55 25.39
CA TRP A 340 -2.04 9.12 25.57
C TRP A 340 -3.52 8.75 25.75
N LEU A 341 -4.28 9.51 26.54
CA LEU A 341 -5.72 9.30 26.69
C LEU A 341 -6.45 9.39 25.35
N ILE A 342 -6.13 10.40 24.52
CA ILE A 342 -6.75 10.57 23.21
C ILE A 342 -6.36 9.41 22.28
N ALA A 343 -5.08 9.08 22.21
CA ALA A 343 -4.57 8.06 21.33
C ALA A 343 -5.04 6.64 21.67
N THR A 344 -5.40 6.38 22.92
CA THR A 344 -5.93 5.08 23.37
C THR A 344 -7.46 4.99 23.31
N GLY A 345 -8.14 6.03 22.81
CA GLY A 345 -9.61 6.09 22.71
C GLY A 345 -10.29 6.52 24.00
N GLU A 346 -9.53 6.97 24.99
CA GLU A 346 -10.04 7.45 26.27
C GLU A 346 -10.21 8.99 26.34
N GLY A 347 -10.15 9.67 25.20
CA GLY A 347 -10.27 11.13 25.09
C GLY A 347 -11.52 11.72 25.76
N SER A 348 -12.64 10.98 25.78
CA SER A 348 -13.85 11.38 26.51
C SER A 348 -13.67 11.51 28.03
N LYS A 349 -12.59 10.91 28.58
CA LYS A 349 -12.29 10.99 30.02
C LYS A 349 -11.42 12.21 30.36
N VAL A 350 -10.87 12.93 29.39
CA VAL A 350 -9.96 14.07 29.61
C VAL A 350 -10.61 15.11 30.54
N LEU A 351 -11.87 15.50 30.30
CA LEU A 351 -12.58 16.44 31.17
C LEU A 351 -12.70 15.93 32.60
N LYS A 352 -13.05 14.65 32.79
CA LYS A 352 -13.17 14.04 34.11
C LYS A 352 -11.84 14.02 34.86
N TRP A 353 -10.74 13.80 34.14
CA TRP A 353 -9.41 13.86 34.74
C TRP A 353 -9.03 15.30 35.13
N LYS A 354 -9.37 16.29 34.30
CA LYS A 354 -9.14 17.73 34.59
C LYS A 354 -9.92 18.22 35.80
N GLU A 355 -11.11 17.68 36.05
CA GLU A 355 -11.97 18.04 37.19
C GLU A 355 -11.62 17.26 38.45
N GLY A 356 -11.03 16.08 38.33
CA GLY A 356 -10.78 15.15 39.43
C GLY A 356 -9.38 15.20 40.04
N LEU A 357 -8.44 15.83 39.35
CA LEU A 357 -7.06 16.09 39.81
C LEU A 357 -6.93 17.54 40.29
#